data_16d390b065eda70af7de3c0509fddff4
#
_entry.id   16d390b065eda70af7de3c0509fddff4
#
_cell.length_a   1.000
_cell.length_b   1.000
_cell.length_c   1.000
_cell.angle_alpha   90.00
_cell.angle_beta   90.00
_cell.angle_gamma   90.00
#
_symmetry.space_group_name_H-M   'P 1'
#
loop_
_entity.id
_entity.type
_entity.pdbx_description
1 polymer ?
#
loop_
_entity_poly.entity_id
_entity_poly.type
_entity_poly.pdbx_seq_one_letter_code
_entity_poly.pdbx_strand_id
1 'polypeptide(L)'
;MKIATTIGEMYLHTASPAEAVRSYEGTGFRYLDYSFYNDYKEKSPFMQDDESCWIKEVEETAAAASECGFKFVQAHAPGYNPLRKSDYERSLRAMCRSVEACGRLHIPNIVVHTSFGQQHLYPMDKEPYFEYNRKFLLPLLQCAEKYGINICIENTSSKNMGSCYFPRTPEDMLDFLSFMKHPLLKCCWDTGHAVMEGRYDQTEEFRTLGKNLAAVHIHDNNALSDEHLPLYCGKLDPEALVKALVEIDFKGFFTYEIDGFMNHVNSSGPARKVPLEIKRECLSFAYKTAKFLLDSYGVFEE
;
A
#
# COMPACT_ATOMS: atom_id res chain seq x y z
N MET A 1 -0.39 6.46 -17.86
CA MET A 1 -0.11 5.93 -16.49
C MET A 1 0.87 4.79 -16.56
N LYS A 2 1.82 4.74 -15.63
CA LYS A 2 2.81 3.67 -15.50
C LYS A 2 2.32 2.63 -14.49
N ILE A 3 2.68 1.36 -14.72
CA ILE A 3 2.20 0.25 -13.89
C ILE A 3 3.29 -0.10 -12.86
N ALA A 4 2.90 -0.17 -11.60
CA ALA A 4 3.74 -0.62 -10.49
C ALA A 4 3.13 -1.83 -9.78
N THR A 5 3.92 -2.50 -8.95
CA THR A 5 3.46 -3.57 -8.07
C THR A 5 4.29 -3.65 -6.80
N THR A 6 3.74 -4.20 -5.72
CA THR A 6 4.46 -4.34 -4.45
C THR A 6 5.49 -5.47 -4.49
N ILE A 7 6.68 -5.24 -3.93
CA ILE A 7 7.66 -6.32 -3.75
C ILE A 7 7.23 -7.34 -2.69
N GLY A 8 6.26 -7.00 -1.86
CA GLY A 8 5.64 -7.89 -0.86
C GLY A 8 5.17 -9.22 -1.43
N GLU A 9 4.75 -9.22 -2.69
CA GLU A 9 4.30 -10.43 -3.42
C GLU A 9 5.37 -11.53 -3.48
N MET A 10 6.64 -11.17 -3.42
CA MET A 10 7.75 -12.11 -3.51
C MET A 10 8.30 -12.56 -2.14
N TYR A 11 7.87 -11.98 -1.03
CA TYR A 11 8.44 -12.26 0.29
C TYR A 11 8.24 -13.70 0.79
N LEU A 12 7.27 -14.44 0.25
CA LEU A 12 7.15 -15.89 0.53
C LEU A 12 8.17 -16.73 -0.26
N HIS A 13 8.80 -16.17 -1.28
CA HIS A 13 9.71 -16.86 -2.20
C HIS A 13 11.18 -16.49 -2.02
N THR A 14 11.46 -15.39 -1.32
CA THR A 14 12.78 -14.78 -1.20
C THR A 14 13.16 -14.55 0.25
N ALA A 15 14.45 -14.43 0.53
CA ALA A 15 14.98 -14.25 1.88
C ALA A 15 15.22 -12.78 2.23
N SER A 16 15.18 -11.87 1.24
CA SER A 16 15.42 -10.43 1.45
C SER A 16 14.65 -9.58 0.43
N PRO A 17 14.43 -8.29 0.74
CA PRO A 17 13.87 -7.34 -0.22
C PRO A 17 14.68 -7.23 -1.51
N ALA A 18 16.02 -7.28 -1.43
CA ALA A 18 16.90 -7.27 -2.60
C ALA A 18 16.68 -8.47 -3.53
N GLU A 19 16.48 -9.68 -2.97
CA GLU A 19 16.12 -10.86 -3.76
C GLU A 19 14.72 -10.73 -4.35
N ALA A 20 13.77 -10.18 -3.59
CA ALA A 20 12.43 -9.91 -4.09
C ALA A 20 12.47 -9.01 -5.32
N VAL A 21 13.23 -7.92 -5.29
CA VAL A 21 13.44 -7.03 -6.44
C VAL A 21 13.96 -7.78 -7.66
N ARG A 22 15.03 -8.57 -7.51
CA ARG A 22 15.61 -9.33 -8.65
C ARG A 22 14.61 -10.33 -9.25
N SER A 23 13.66 -10.82 -8.47
CA SER A 23 12.65 -11.76 -8.93
C SER A 23 11.67 -11.17 -9.95
N TYR A 24 11.62 -9.84 -10.09
CA TYR A 24 10.75 -9.16 -11.07
C TYR A 24 11.33 -9.09 -12.49
N GLU A 25 12.59 -9.46 -12.71
CA GLU A 25 13.18 -9.46 -14.04
C GLU A 25 12.37 -10.31 -15.02
N GLY A 26 12.02 -9.74 -16.17
CA GLY A 26 11.23 -10.40 -17.20
C GLY A 26 9.72 -10.45 -16.96
N THR A 27 9.18 -9.95 -15.85
CA THR A 27 7.73 -9.91 -15.58
C THR A 27 7.00 -8.81 -16.35
N GLY A 28 7.70 -7.79 -16.84
CA GLY A 28 7.16 -6.61 -17.50
C GLY A 28 7.16 -5.37 -16.62
N PHE A 29 7.05 -5.50 -15.31
CA PHE A 29 7.13 -4.37 -14.39
C PHE A 29 8.49 -3.67 -14.46
N ARG A 30 8.45 -2.34 -14.29
CA ARG A 30 9.63 -1.46 -14.17
C ARG A 30 9.58 -0.63 -12.89
N TYR A 31 8.39 -0.48 -12.32
CA TYR A 31 8.12 0.34 -11.15
C TYR A 31 7.63 -0.54 -10.01
N LEU A 32 8.17 -0.30 -8.82
CA LEU A 32 7.92 -1.13 -7.65
C LEU A 32 7.42 -0.28 -6.48
N ASP A 33 6.56 -0.89 -5.67
CA ASP A 33 6.17 -0.44 -4.34
C ASP A 33 7.02 -1.19 -3.31
N TYR A 34 7.68 -0.47 -2.40
CA TYR A 34 8.48 -1.09 -1.34
C TYR A 34 7.59 -1.46 -0.16
N SER A 35 7.43 -2.74 0.11
CA SER A 35 6.64 -3.21 1.24
C SER A 35 7.48 -3.33 2.52
N PHE A 36 7.29 -2.39 3.45
CA PHE A 36 7.75 -2.50 4.84
C PHE A 36 6.73 -3.20 5.74
N TYR A 37 5.64 -3.74 5.19
CA TYR A 37 4.49 -4.24 5.96
C TYR A 37 4.88 -5.14 7.12
N ASN A 38 5.87 -6.02 6.94
CA ASN A 38 6.35 -6.96 7.96
C ASN A 38 7.36 -6.35 8.96
N ASP A 39 7.79 -5.10 8.79
CA ASP A 39 8.87 -4.49 9.55
C ASP A 39 8.47 -3.98 10.96
N TYR A 40 7.26 -4.30 11.39
CA TYR A 40 6.85 -4.24 12.79
C TYR A 40 7.25 -5.49 13.60
N LYS A 41 7.68 -6.58 12.95
CA LYS A 41 8.06 -7.82 13.62
C LYS A 41 9.38 -7.66 14.37
N GLU A 42 9.50 -8.31 15.52
CA GLU A 42 10.64 -8.14 16.44
C GLU A 42 12.01 -8.39 15.78
N LYS A 43 12.07 -9.31 14.82
CA LYS A 43 13.32 -9.67 14.12
C LYS A 43 13.65 -8.75 12.95
N SER A 44 12.77 -7.83 12.57
CA SER A 44 13.02 -6.91 11.47
C SER A 44 14.23 -6.02 11.75
N PRO A 45 15.08 -5.71 10.76
CA PRO A 45 16.12 -4.71 10.85
C PRO A 45 15.62 -3.35 11.34
N PHE A 46 14.40 -2.95 10.95
CA PHE A 46 13.76 -1.70 11.35
C PHE A 46 13.41 -1.64 12.85
N MET A 47 13.30 -2.78 13.50
CA MET A 47 13.01 -2.90 14.93
C MET A 47 14.27 -2.99 15.80
N GLN A 48 15.46 -3.18 15.22
CA GLN A 48 16.72 -3.27 15.98
C GLN A 48 17.16 -1.89 16.50
N ASP A 49 17.91 -1.86 17.59
CA ASP A 49 18.48 -0.61 18.12
C ASP A 49 19.63 -0.11 17.25
N ASP A 50 20.40 -1.02 16.64
CA ASP A 50 21.46 -0.69 15.69
C ASP A 50 20.86 -0.26 14.34
N GLU A 51 21.00 1.02 14.02
CA GLU A 51 20.50 1.60 12.77
C GLU A 51 21.19 1.05 11.52
N SER A 52 22.42 0.57 11.64
CA SER A 52 23.16 0.01 10.51
C SER A 52 22.43 -1.18 9.88
N CYS A 53 21.62 -1.90 10.66
CA CYS A 53 20.87 -3.06 10.18
C CYS A 53 19.86 -2.69 9.08
N TRP A 54 18.99 -1.72 9.34
CA TRP A 54 17.98 -1.30 8.35
C TRP A 54 18.59 -0.47 7.22
N ILE A 55 19.60 0.34 7.50
CA ILE A 55 20.30 1.12 6.47
C ILE A 55 20.93 0.19 5.46
N LYS A 56 21.63 -0.85 5.90
CA LYS A 56 22.23 -1.86 5.03
C LYS A 56 21.19 -2.55 4.16
N GLU A 57 20.05 -2.97 4.70
CA GLU A 57 19.00 -3.62 3.94
C GLU A 57 18.44 -2.70 2.83
N VAL A 58 18.23 -1.42 3.15
CA VAL A 58 17.77 -0.42 2.18
C VAL A 58 18.80 -0.20 1.07
N GLU A 59 20.10 -0.09 1.42
CA GLU A 59 21.19 0.08 0.46
C GLU A 59 21.35 -1.13 -0.46
N GLU A 60 21.29 -2.35 0.06
CA GLU A 60 21.33 -3.58 -0.73
C GLU A 60 20.12 -3.68 -1.67
N THR A 61 18.94 -3.25 -1.22
CA THR A 61 17.73 -3.25 -2.03
C THR A 61 17.79 -2.18 -3.12
N ALA A 62 18.32 -0.99 -2.81
CA ALA A 62 18.55 0.07 -3.79
C ALA A 62 19.54 -0.38 -4.89
N ALA A 63 20.62 -1.05 -4.48
CA ALA A 63 21.59 -1.60 -5.43
C ALA A 63 20.96 -2.64 -6.37
N ALA A 64 20.16 -3.57 -5.83
CA ALA A 64 19.43 -4.56 -6.62
C ALA A 64 18.47 -3.91 -7.62
N ALA A 65 17.73 -2.89 -7.19
CA ALA A 65 16.82 -2.15 -8.07
C ALA A 65 17.59 -1.46 -9.21
N SER A 66 18.70 -0.81 -8.89
CA SER A 66 19.55 -0.15 -9.89
C SER A 66 20.16 -1.14 -10.89
N GLU A 67 20.69 -2.27 -10.42
CA GLU A 67 21.27 -3.33 -11.24
C GLU A 67 20.26 -3.91 -12.25
N CYS A 68 19.00 -4.11 -11.82
CA CYS A 68 17.95 -4.68 -12.65
C CYS A 68 17.13 -3.62 -13.43
N GLY A 69 17.43 -2.33 -13.26
CA GLY A 69 16.73 -1.24 -13.94
C GLY A 69 15.30 -0.98 -13.42
N PHE A 70 15.04 -1.31 -12.15
CA PHE A 70 13.79 -0.99 -11.46
C PHE A 70 13.84 0.35 -10.73
N LYS A 71 12.66 0.92 -10.51
CA LYS A 71 12.51 2.17 -9.75
C LYS A 71 11.40 2.02 -8.72
N PHE A 72 11.69 2.35 -7.47
CA PHE A 72 10.68 2.49 -6.44
C PHE A 72 9.90 3.79 -6.63
N VAL A 73 8.56 3.72 -6.50
CA VAL A 73 7.65 4.84 -6.77
C VAL A 73 6.61 5.05 -5.68
N GLN A 74 6.41 4.06 -4.87
CA GLN A 74 5.49 4.02 -3.73
C GLN A 74 6.08 3.11 -2.66
N ALA A 75 5.60 3.20 -1.44
CA ALA A 75 5.89 2.23 -0.38
C ALA A 75 4.67 2.00 0.51
N HIS A 76 4.62 0.84 1.15
CA HIS A 76 3.69 0.52 2.23
C HIS A 76 4.45 0.48 3.57
N ALA A 77 4.00 1.25 4.55
CA ALA A 77 4.60 1.30 5.89
C ALA A 77 4.39 -0.01 6.68
N PRO A 78 5.12 -0.22 7.79
CA PRO A 78 4.88 -1.35 8.67
C PRO A 78 3.43 -1.47 9.12
N GLY A 79 2.87 -2.69 9.09
CA GLY A 79 1.49 -3.02 9.45
C GLY A 79 1.22 -2.93 10.96
N TYR A 80 1.61 -1.84 11.57
CA TYR A 80 1.49 -1.61 13.01
C TYR A 80 0.19 -0.88 13.35
N ASN A 81 -0.54 -1.41 14.34
CA ASN A 81 -1.70 -0.73 14.89
C ASN A 81 -1.33 0.08 16.13
N PRO A 82 -1.34 1.42 16.07
CA PRO A 82 -0.94 2.28 17.19
C PRO A 82 -1.85 2.18 18.44
N LEU A 83 -3.02 1.56 18.36
CA LEU A 83 -3.85 1.26 19.54
C LEU A 83 -3.26 0.10 20.39
N ARG A 84 -2.38 -0.70 19.85
CA ARG A 84 -1.63 -1.69 20.63
C ARG A 84 -0.54 -0.97 21.42
N LYS A 85 -0.75 -0.81 22.73
CA LYS A 85 0.15 -0.05 23.62
C LYS A 85 1.49 -0.73 23.90
N SER A 86 1.61 -2.05 23.71
CA SER A 86 2.89 -2.75 23.81
C SER A 86 3.81 -2.30 22.68
N ASP A 87 5.01 -1.92 22.99
CA ASP A 87 6.07 -1.54 22.06
C ASP A 87 5.79 -0.30 21.19
N TYR A 88 4.90 0.62 21.65
CA TYR A 88 4.53 1.82 20.89
C TYR A 88 5.75 2.62 20.39
N GLU A 89 6.67 2.97 21.30
CA GLU A 89 7.85 3.79 20.96
C GLU A 89 8.77 3.09 19.95
N ARG A 90 8.95 1.79 20.10
CA ARG A 90 9.78 0.99 19.20
C ARG A 90 9.14 0.87 17.83
N SER A 91 7.83 0.65 17.78
CA SER A 91 7.07 0.57 16.53
C SER A 91 6.98 1.93 15.82
N LEU A 92 6.80 3.01 16.58
CA LEU A 92 6.83 4.36 16.02
C LEU A 92 8.20 4.67 15.41
N ARG A 93 9.29 4.24 16.06
CA ARG A 93 10.65 4.37 15.50
C ARG A 93 10.80 3.60 14.20
N ALA A 94 10.29 2.37 14.10
CA ALA A 94 10.31 1.60 12.84
C ALA A 94 9.50 2.29 11.73
N MET A 95 8.35 2.86 12.06
CA MET A 95 7.55 3.67 11.14
C MET A 95 8.31 4.91 10.65
N CYS A 96 8.98 5.65 11.54
CA CYS A 96 9.80 6.79 11.14
C CYS A 96 11.00 6.37 10.27
N ARG A 97 11.63 5.23 10.56
CA ARG A 97 12.70 4.66 9.74
C ARG A 97 12.21 4.27 8.33
N SER A 98 10.98 3.76 8.18
CA SER A 98 10.43 3.47 6.86
C SER A 98 10.23 4.76 6.04
N VAL A 99 9.82 5.87 6.67
CA VAL A 99 9.76 7.18 6.01
C VAL A 99 11.17 7.67 5.62
N GLU A 100 12.17 7.51 6.48
CA GLU A 100 13.56 7.84 6.16
C GLU A 100 14.09 6.97 5.01
N ALA A 101 13.79 5.67 5.02
CA ALA A 101 14.13 4.76 3.92
C ALA A 101 13.52 5.22 2.58
N CYS A 102 12.27 5.68 2.58
CA CYS A 102 11.66 6.31 1.42
C CYS A 102 12.47 7.53 0.93
N GLY A 103 12.96 8.36 1.86
CA GLY A 103 13.83 9.50 1.51
C GLY A 103 15.12 9.06 0.82
N ARG A 104 15.78 8.00 1.32
CA ARG A 104 16.99 7.42 0.74
C ARG A 104 16.75 6.79 -0.63
N LEU A 105 15.58 6.19 -0.85
CA LEU A 105 15.15 5.55 -2.10
C LEU A 105 14.46 6.50 -3.08
N HIS A 106 14.28 7.78 -2.71
CA HIS A 106 13.54 8.78 -3.48
C HIS A 106 12.09 8.38 -3.79
N ILE A 107 11.43 7.69 -2.85
CA ILE A 107 10.04 7.29 -2.93
C ILE A 107 9.15 8.45 -2.50
N PRO A 108 8.24 8.95 -3.36
CA PRO A 108 7.46 10.16 -3.05
C PRO A 108 6.26 9.93 -2.13
N ASN A 109 5.74 8.70 -2.05
CA ASN A 109 4.52 8.35 -1.32
C ASN A 109 4.74 7.12 -0.46
N ILE A 110 4.35 7.18 0.82
CA ILE A 110 4.28 5.99 1.69
C ILE A 110 2.87 5.84 2.23
N VAL A 111 2.28 4.66 2.01
CA VAL A 111 0.95 4.30 2.47
C VAL A 111 1.00 3.89 3.94
N VAL A 112 0.05 4.38 4.73
CA VAL A 112 0.00 4.17 6.18
C VAL A 112 -1.42 3.85 6.61
N HIS A 113 -1.59 2.73 7.33
CA HIS A 113 -2.84 2.45 8.01
C HIS A 113 -3.02 3.34 9.23
N THR A 114 -4.22 3.85 9.45
CA THR A 114 -4.59 4.48 10.70
C THR A 114 -4.81 3.44 11.80
N SER A 115 -4.99 3.88 13.03
CA SER A 115 -5.33 2.97 14.14
C SER A 115 -6.72 2.36 13.96
N PHE A 116 -6.91 1.14 14.44
CA PHE A 116 -8.18 0.43 14.43
C PHE A 116 -8.43 -0.33 15.73
N GLY A 117 -9.70 -0.59 16.03
CA GLY A 117 -10.10 -1.38 17.19
C GLY A 117 -11.42 -0.91 17.80
N GLN A 118 -12.01 -1.76 18.64
CA GLN A 118 -13.30 -1.52 19.29
C GLN A 118 -13.27 -0.45 20.41
N GLN A 119 -12.11 0.11 20.70
CA GLN A 119 -11.96 1.13 21.75
C GLN A 119 -12.54 2.48 21.37
N HIS A 120 -12.67 2.74 20.06
CA HIS A 120 -13.22 3.97 19.51
C HIS A 120 -14.30 3.60 18.50
N LEU A 121 -15.54 4.03 18.80
CA LEU A 121 -16.72 3.74 17.98
C LEU A 121 -16.88 4.80 16.89
N TYR A 122 -16.00 4.78 15.89
CA TYR A 122 -16.19 5.68 14.74
C TYR A 122 -17.49 5.33 13.98
N PRO A 123 -18.30 6.30 13.54
CA PRO A 123 -18.08 7.75 13.62
C PRO A 123 -18.54 8.44 14.92
N MET A 124 -19.10 7.72 15.91
CA MET A 124 -19.64 8.32 17.15
C MET A 124 -18.55 8.99 17.99
N ASP A 125 -17.36 8.38 18.06
CA ASP A 125 -16.19 8.89 18.79
C ASP A 125 -15.18 9.56 17.84
N LYS A 126 -15.66 10.30 16.84
CA LYS A 126 -14.86 10.88 15.77
C LYS A 126 -13.70 11.74 16.29
N GLU A 127 -13.97 12.71 17.16
CA GLU A 127 -12.94 13.63 17.66
C GLU A 127 -11.84 12.95 18.47
N PRO A 128 -12.15 12.13 19.50
CA PRO A 128 -11.13 11.38 20.21
C PRO A 128 -10.32 10.46 19.32
N TYR A 129 -10.96 9.86 18.33
CA TYR A 129 -10.31 8.98 17.36
C TYR A 129 -9.33 9.74 16.46
N PHE A 130 -9.75 10.90 15.96
CA PHE A 130 -8.92 11.77 15.15
C PHE A 130 -7.71 12.29 15.93
N GLU A 131 -7.91 12.73 17.18
CA GLU A 131 -6.81 13.16 18.06
C GLU A 131 -5.81 12.04 18.35
N TYR A 132 -6.31 10.82 18.50
CA TYR A 132 -5.42 9.66 18.68
C TYR A 132 -4.55 9.42 17.45
N ASN A 133 -5.15 9.38 16.26
CA ASN A 133 -4.43 9.23 15.01
C ASN A 133 -3.50 10.41 14.72
N ARG A 134 -3.90 11.62 15.08
CA ARG A 134 -3.04 12.81 14.98
C ARG A 134 -1.74 12.63 15.76
N LYS A 135 -1.82 12.18 17.00
CA LYS A 135 -0.62 11.93 17.85
C LYS A 135 0.32 10.91 17.22
N PHE A 136 -0.23 9.89 16.60
CA PHE A 136 0.55 8.86 15.90
C PHE A 136 1.17 9.39 14.59
N LEU A 137 0.41 10.13 13.80
CA LEU A 137 0.86 10.57 12.46
C LEU A 137 1.77 11.80 12.50
N LEU A 138 1.68 12.67 13.51
CA LEU A 138 2.53 13.85 13.59
C LEU A 138 4.03 13.54 13.55
N PRO A 139 4.58 12.58 14.30
CA PRO A 139 6.00 12.22 14.19
C PRO A 139 6.39 11.72 12.80
N LEU A 140 5.51 10.98 12.13
CA LEU A 140 5.74 10.50 10.76
C LEU A 140 5.77 11.67 9.78
N LEU A 141 4.84 12.60 9.90
CA LEU A 141 4.78 13.81 9.07
C LEU A 141 6.02 14.68 9.26
N GLN A 142 6.50 14.82 10.50
CA GLN A 142 7.77 15.53 10.79
C GLN A 142 8.99 14.84 10.15
N CYS A 143 9.01 13.51 10.10
CA CYS A 143 10.02 12.78 9.34
C CYS A 143 9.87 13.04 7.84
N ALA A 144 8.64 12.99 7.33
CA ALA A 144 8.31 13.17 5.92
C ALA A 144 8.66 14.57 5.38
N GLU A 145 8.51 15.62 6.20
CA GLU A 145 8.88 16.99 5.84
C GLU A 145 10.35 17.13 5.43
N LYS A 146 11.25 16.36 6.04
CA LYS A 146 12.68 16.39 5.73
C LYS A 146 13.00 15.98 4.29
N TYR A 147 12.12 15.14 3.71
CA TYR A 147 12.34 14.54 2.40
C TYR A 147 11.27 14.90 1.37
N GLY A 148 10.23 15.65 1.75
CA GLY A 148 9.11 16.01 0.88
C GLY A 148 8.23 14.80 0.50
N ILE A 149 8.06 13.82 1.42
CA ILE A 149 7.32 12.59 1.17
C ILE A 149 5.88 12.73 1.64
N ASN A 150 4.93 12.27 0.84
CA ASN A 150 3.54 12.19 1.26
C ASN A 150 3.30 10.98 2.15
N ILE A 151 2.62 11.19 3.27
CA ILE A 151 2.02 10.13 4.08
C ILE A 151 0.60 9.94 3.55
N CYS A 152 0.31 8.78 2.98
CA CYS A 152 -0.97 8.47 2.36
C CYS A 152 -1.77 7.55 3.29
N ILE A 153 -2.82 8.06 3.94
CA ILE A 153 -3.73 7.20 4.70
C ILE A 153 -4.54 6.35 3.73
N GLU A 154 -4.78 5.09 4.10
CA GLU A 154 -5.47 4.11 3.27
C GLU A 154 -6.86 3.81 3.80
N ASN A 155 -7.85 3.68 2.87
CA ASN A 155 -9.15 3.12 3.23
C ASN A 155 -9.04 1.63 3.48
N THR A 156 -9.94 1.11 4.30
CA THR A 156 -10.03 -0.31 4.56
C THR A 156 -11.47 -0.77 4.67
N SER A 157 -11.68 -2.05 4.99
CA SER A 157 -13.02 -2.62 5.07
C SER A 157 -13.41 -3.01 6.48
N SER A 158 -14.72 -2.95 6.75
CA SER A 158 -15.31 -3.46 8.00
C SER A 158 -15.13 -4.98 8.17
N LYS A 159 -14.98 -5.70 7.07
CA LYS A 159 -14.77 -7.16 7.08
C LYS A 159 -13.36 -7.53 7.53
N ASN A 160 -12.36 -6.72 7.17
CA ASN A 160 -10.97 -6.93 7.58
C ASN A 160 -10.73 -6.52 9.03
N MET A 161 -11.23 -5.35 9.41
CA MET A 161 -10.82 -4.68 10.65
C MET A 161 -11.97 -4.51 11.66
N GLY A 162 -13.18 -4.98 11.31
CA GLY A 162 -14.39 -4.81 12.12
C GLY A 162 -15.09 -3.50 11.89
N SER A 163 -16.33 -3.39 12.40
CA SER A 163 -17.25 -2.28 12.12
C SER A 163 -16.77 -0.91 12.61
N CYS A 164 -15.76 -0.86 13.45
CA CYS A 164 -15.21 0.37 14.05
C CYS A 164 -13.90 0.80 13.38
N TYR A 165 -13.65 0.36 12.19
CA TYR A 165 -12.45 0.76 11.44
C TYR A 165 -12.66 2.07 10.67
N PHE A 166 -11.59 2.84 10.56
CA PHE A 166 -11.50 4.11 9.85
C PHE A 166 -10.17 4.19 9.09
N PRO A 167 -10.11 4.81 7.90
CA PRO A 167 -11.24 5.31 7.09
C PRO A 167 -11.84 4.21 6.20
N ARG A 168 -13.12 4.35 5.82
CA ARG A 168 -13.80 3.42 4.90
C ARG A 168 -14.31 4.09 3.63
N THR A 169 -14.54 5.39 3.70
CA THR A 169 -15.11 6.17 2.60
C THR A 169 -14.22 7.37 2.25
N PRO A 170 -14.34 7.92 1.05
CA PRO A 170 -13.65 9.15 0.68
C PRO A 170 -13.94 10.31 1.64
N GLU A 171 -15.19 10.44 2.10
CA GLU A 171 -15.60 11.48 3.04
C GLU A 171 -14.88 11.33 4.39
N ASP A 172 -14.75 10.09 4.89
CA ASP A 172 -13.96 9.81 6.09
C ASP A 172 -12.52 10.33 5.96
N MET A 173 -11.90 10.03 4.82
CA MET A 173 -10.52 10.43 4.53
C MET A 173 -10.39 11.96 4.46
N LEU A 174 -11.28 12.61 3.71
CA LEU A 174 -11.26 14.08 3.55
C LEU A 174 -11.55 14.81 4.85
N ASP A 175 -12.44 14.28 5.68
CA ASP A 175 -12.70 14.80 7.01
C ASP A 175 -11.43 14.79 7.87
N PHE A 176 -10.71 13.68 7.85
CA PHE A 176 -9.46 13.56 8.61
C PHE A 176 -8.36 14.46 8.05
N LEU A 177 -8.21 14.57 6.72
CA LEU A 177 -7.30 15.52 6.12
C LEU A 177 -7.62 16.96 6.53
N SER A 178 -8.92 17.30 6.55
CA SER A 178 -9.41 18.63 6.97
C SER A 178 -9.14 18.92 8.44
N PHE A 179 -9.19 17.91 9.30
CA PHE A 179 -8.83 17.99 10.70
C PHE A 179 -7.31 18.18 10.89
N MET A 180 -6.50 17.40 10.19
CA MET A 180 -5.04 17.42 10.29
C MET A 180 -4.40 18.68 9.69
N LYS A 181 -4.95 19.19 8.59
CA LYS A 181 -4.46 20.38 7.84
C LYS A 181 -2.97 20.33 7.52
N HIS A 182 -2.47 19.18 7.09
CA HIS A 182 -1.05 19.00 6.78
C HIS A 182 -0.85 18.79 5.27
N PRO A 183 0.03 19.52 4.58
CA PRO A 183 0.18 19.48 3.12
C PRO A 183 0.67 18.12 2.59
N LEU A 184 1.47 17.39 3.38
CA LEU A 184 1.99 16.07 3.03
C LEU A 184 1.08 14.91 3.45
N LEU A 185 -0.07 15.18 4.09
CA LEU A 185 -1.06 14.14 4.35
C LEU A 185 -1.98 14.01 3.14
N LYS A 186 -2.02 12.82 2.56
CA LYS A 186 -2.75 12.47 1.33
C LYS A 186 -3.57 11.20 1.53
N CYS A 187 -4.27 10.79 0.47
CA CYS A 187 -5.04 9.55 0.44
C CYS A 187 -4.36 8.52 -0.46
N CYS A 188 -4.39 7.27 -0.02
CA CYS A 188 -4.28 6.08 -0.83
C CYS A 188 -5.66 5.45 -0.93
N TRP A 189 -6.13 5.13 -2.14
CA TRP A 189 -7.38 4.38 -2.31
C TRP A 189 -7.08 2.94 -2.68
N ASP A 190 -7.52 2.04 -1.81
CA ASP A 190 -7.48 0.60 -2.04
C ASP A 190 -8.81 0.14 -2.65
N THR A 191 -8.72 -0.41 -3.87
CA THR A 191 -9.88 -0.79 -4.67
C THR A 191 -10.54 -2.06 -4.16
N GLY A 192 -9.77 -3.02 -3.67
CA GLY A 192 -10.29 -4.27 -3.15
C GLY A 192 -10.98 -4.10 -1.80
N HIS A 193 -10.44 -3.27 -0.92
CA HIS A 193 -11.12 -2.88 0.32
C HIS A 193 -12.49 -2.24 0.03
N ALA A 194 -12.57 -1.41 -1.00
CA ALA A 194 -13.83 -0.81 -1.43
C ALA A 194 -14.79 -1.85 -2.03
N VAL A 195 -14.30 -2.83 -2.79
CA VAL A 195 -15.11 -3.97 -3.27
C VAL A 195 -15.71 -4.75 -2.10
N MET A 196 -14.98 -4.95 -1.01
CA MET A 196 -15.49 -5.62 0.19
C MET A 196 -16.63 -4.85 0.88
N GLU A 197 -16.69 -3.53 0.71
CA GLU A 197 -17.79 -2.66 1.15
C GLU A 197 -18.94 -2.56 0.11
N GLY A 198 -18.89 -3.34 -0.97
CA GLY A 198 -19.90 -3.40 -2.02
C GLY A 198 -19.76 -2.34 -3.11
N ARG A 199 -18.60 -1.66 -3.19
CA ARG A 199 -18.30 -0.62 -4.17
C ARG A 199 -17.58 -1.25 -5.36
N TYR A 200 -18.32 -1.64 -6.38
CA TYR A 200 -17.76 -2.31 -7.56
C TYR A 200 -17.36 -1.29 -8.65
N ASP A 201 -18.25 -0.33 -8.93
CA ASP A 201 -17.94 0.90 -9.66
C ASP A 201 -17.53 1.97 -8.63
N GLN A 202 -16.31 2.43 -8.70
CA GLN A 202 -15.73 3.36 -7.73
C GLN A 202 -15.52 4.77 -8.32
N THR A 203 -16.25 5.10 -9.38
CA THR A 203 -16.12 6.39 -10.09
C THR A 203 -16.34 7.57 -9.15
N GLU A 204 -17.37 7.52 -8.29
CA GLU A 204 -17.68 8.62 -7.37
C GLU A 204 -16.65 8.75 -6.23
N GLU A 205 -16.05 7.62 -5.81
CA GLU A 205 -14.99 7.61 -4.80
C GLU A 205 -13.76 8.37 -5.32
N PHE A 206 -13.33 8.07 -6.53
CA PHE A 206 -12.19 8.76 -7.16
C PHE A 206 -12.48 10.24 -7.40
N ARG A 207 -13.69 10.60 -7.87
CA ARG A 207 -14.11 11.99 -8.03
C ARG A 207 -14.06 12.76 -6.71
N THR A 208 -14.58 12.15 -5.64
CA THR A 208 -14.62 12.76 -4.31
C THR A 208 -13.21 13.00 -3.76
N LEU A 209 -12.30 12.03 -3.90
CA LEU A 209 -10.91 12.18 -3.46
C LEU A 209 -10.15 13.22 -4.29
N GLY A 210 -10.33 13.23 -5.61
CA GLY A 210 -9.74 14.17 -6.54
C GLY A 210 -8.23 14.37 -6.29
N LYS A 211 -7.80 15.63 -6.17
CA LYS A 211 -6.37 16.01 -5.95
C LYS A 211 -5.76 15.54 -4.62
N ASN A 212 -6.57 15.04 -3.69
CA ASN A 212 -6.07 14.50 -2.43
C ASN A 212 -5.58 13.06 -2.58
N LEU A 213 -5.94 12.37 -3.67
CA LEU A 213 -5.45 11.04 -4.01
C LEU A 213 -4.02 11.13 -4.53
N ALA A 214 -3.07 10.51 -3.84
CA ALA A 214 -1.66 10.49 -4.22
C ALA A 214 -1.15 9.08 -4.54
N ALA A 215 -1.82 8.04 -4.01
CA ALA A 215 -1.48 6.64 -4.20
C ALA A 215 -2.75 5.81 -4.41
N VAL A 216 -2.59 4.65 -5.02
CA VAL A 216 -3.64 3.62 -5.13
C VAL A 216 -3.04 2.25 -4.84
N HIS A 217 -3.84 1.38 -4.23
CA HIS A 217 -3.64 -0.05 -4.22
C HIS A 217 -4.73 -0.70 -5.07
N ILE A 218 -4.31 -1.39 -6.12
CA ILE A 218 -5.23 -1.98 -7.08
C ILE A 218 -5.19 -3.49 -6.92
N HIS A 219 -6.27 -4.02 -6.48
CA HIS A 219 -6.56 -5.45 -6.50
C HIS A 219 -8.08 -5.67 -6.56
N ASP A 220 -8.44 -6.88 -6.93
CA ASP A 220 -9.81 -7.34 -7.03
C ASP A 220 -10.09 -8.41 -5.98
N ASN A 221 -11.34 -8.70 -5.71
CA ASN A 221 -11.78 -9.81 -4.85
C ASN A 221 -13.24 -10.16 -5.07
N ASN A 222 -13.70 -11.25 -4.44
CA ASN A 222 -15.08 -11.73 -4.51
C ASN A 222 -16.08 -10.98 -3.62
N ALA A 223 -15.66 -9.93 -2.92
CA ALA A 223 -16.41 -9.17 -1.91
C ALA A 223 -16.73 -9.97 -0.62
N LEU A 224 -16.12 -11.12 -0.39
CA LEU A 224 -16.28 -11.93 0.83
C LEU A 224 -15.05 -11.93 1.70
N SER A 225 -13.88 -11.90 1.10
CA SER A 225 -12.57 -11.87 1.74
C SER A 225 -11.61 -10.98 0.96
N ASP A 226 -10.56 -10.55 1.62
CA ASP A 226 -9.50 -9.76 1.03
C ASP A 226 -8.51 -10.68 0.34
N GLU A 227 -8.75 -10.90 -0.96
CA GLU A 227 -8.06 -11.96 -1.71
C GLU A 227 -6.86 -11.46 -2.49
N HIS A 228 -6.74 -10.14 -2.66
CA HIS A 228 -5.66 -9.52 -3.44
C HIS A 228 -5.49 -10.18 -4.82
N LEU A 229 -6.57 -10.21 -5.60
CA LEU A 229 -6.60 -10.81 -6.94
C LEU A 229 -6.24 -9.78 -8.02
N PRO A 230 -5.69 -10.21 -9.17
CA PRO A 230 -5.57 -9.35 -10.35
C PRO A 230 -6.93 -8.89 -10.85
N LEU A 231 -6.92 -7.83 -11.65
CA LEU A 231 -8.12 -7.34 -12.34
C LEU A 231 -8.82 -8.44 -13.14
N TYR A 232 -10.14 -8.36 -13.23
CA TYR A 232 -11.05 -9.33 -13.89
C TYR A 232 -11.16 -10.68 -13.16
N CYS A 233 -10.61 -10.82 -11.96
CA CYS A 233 -10.71 -12.04 -11.17
C CYS A 233 -11.77 -11.98 -10.07
N GLY A 234 -12.40 -10.83 -9.86
CA GLY A 234 -13.42 -10.62 -8.83
C GLY A 234 -14.58 -9.74 -9.31
N LYS A 235 -14.95 -8.74 -8.53
CA LYS A 235 -16.15 -7.92 -8.74
C LYS A 235 -15.87 -6.45 -9.03
N LEU A 236 -14.63 -6.00 -8.95
CA LEU A 236 -14.25 -4.64 -9.35
C LEU A 236 -14.60 -4.42 -10.82
N ASP A 237 -15.08 -3.23 -11.17
CA ASP A 237 -15.22 -2.79 -12.57
C ASP A 237 -13.91 -2.10 -13.02
N PRO A 238 -13.03 -2.79 -13.76
CA PRO A 238 -11.73 -2.25 -14.13
C PRO A 238 -11.84 -1.11 -15.16
N GLU A 239 -12.86 -1.13 -16.00
CA GLU A 239 -13.10 -0.08 -16.99
C GLU A 239 -13.56 1.21 -16.32
N ALA A 240 -14.47 1.12 -15.34
CA ALA A 240 -14.88 2.26 -14.52
C ALA A 240 -13.69 2.85 -13.75
N LEU A 241 -12.85 1.99 -13.16
CA LEU A 241 -11.62 2.39 -12.47
C LEU A 241 -10.72 3.26 -13.36
N VAL A 242 -10.37 2.77 -14.56
CA VAL A 242 -9.46 3.51 -15.45
C VAL A 242 -10.09 4.82 -15.93
N LYS A 243 -11.38 4.82 -16.28
CA LYS A 243 -12.10 6.05 -16.64
C LYS A 243 -12.06 7.09 -15.52
N ALA A 244 -12.30 6.66 -14.28
CA ALA A 244 -12.28 7.54 -13.11
C ALA A 244 -10.88 8.14 -12.87
N LEU A 245 -9.81 7.33 -12.96
CA LEU A 245 -8.42 7.81 -12.83
C LEU A 245 -8.07 8.83 -13.93
N VAL A 246 -8.54 8.61 -15.16
CA VAL A 246 -8.37 9.56 -16.26
C VAL A 246 -9.14 10.86 -16.01
N GLU A 247 -10.39 10.75 -15.58
CA GLU A 247 -11.25 11.89 -15.31
C GLU A 247 -10.68 12.85 -14.26
N ILE A 248 -10.10 12.32 -13.19
CA ILE A 248 -9.49 13.13 -12.13
C ILE A 248 -8.05 13.57 -12.46
N ASP A 249 -7.54 13.23 -13.65
CA ASP A 249 -6.16 13.50 -14.07
C ASP A 249 -5.12 12.94 -13.08
N PHE A 250 -5.32 11.70 -12.63
CA PHE A 250 -4.44 11.06 -11.65
C PHE A 250 -2.99 11.00 -12.15
N LYS A 251 -2.05 11.49 -11.32
CA LYS A 251 -0.63 11.60 -11.65
C LYS A 251 0.25 10.52 -11.01
N GLY A 252 -0.33 9.64 -10.23
CA GLY A 252 0.38 8.53 -9.60
C GLY A 252 0.56 7.32 -10.53
N PHE A 253 0.96 6.23 -9.93
CA PHE A 253 1.17 4.95 -10.62
C PHE A 253 -0.05 4.05 -10.44
N PHE A 254 -0.32 3.25 -11.47
CA PHE A 254 -1.30 2.16 -11.40
C PHE A 254 -0.65 1.01 -10.62
N THR A 255 -0.75 1.06 -9.29
CA THR A 255 0.02 0.19 -8.39
C THR A 255 -0.80 -1.02 -7.96
N TYR A 256 -0.40 -2.19 -8.41
CA TYR A 256 -0.97 -3.46 -7.94
C TYR A 256 -0.54 -3.80 -6.52
N GLU A 257 -1.48 -4.35 -5.76
CA GLU A 257 -1.25 -5.05 -4.49
C GLU A 257 -1.94 -6.42 -4.55
N ILE A 258 -1.31 -7.39 -5.26
CA ILE A 258 -1.86 -8.72 -5.53
C ILE A 258 -1.05 -9.84 -4.86
N ASP A 259 -0.52 -9.58 -3.67
CA ASP A 259 0.34 -10.50 -2.91
C ASP A 259 -0.37 -11.79 -2.49
N GLY A 260 -1.70 -11.77 -2.36
CA GLY A 260 -2.54 -12.95 -2.15
C GLY A 260 -2.65 -13.87 -3.36
N PHE A 261 -2.42 -13.37 -4.58
CA PHE A 261 -2.64 -14.12 -5.80
C PHE A 261 -1.68 -15.32 -5.94
N MET A 262 -2.25 -16.52 -6.02
CA MET A 262 -1.52 -17.81 -6.04
C MET A 262 -0.68 -18.08 -4.78
N ASN A 263 -0.84 -17.28 -3.76
CA ASN A 263 -0.26 -17.49 -2.43
C ASN A 263 -1.40 -17.78 -1.44
N HIS A 264 -1.82 -19.02 -1.30
CA HIS A 264 -2.83 -19.36 -0.31
C HIS A 264 -2.22 -19.35 1.10
N VAL A 265 -2.38 -18.23 1.80
CA VAL A 265 -2.19 -18.14 3.24
C VAL A 265 -3.52 -18.51 3.89
N ASN A 266 -3.79 -19.81 4.06
CA ASN A 266 -4.95 -20.25 4.82
C ASN A 266 -4.69 -20.02 6.31
N SER A 267 -5.62 -19.36 7.00
CA SER A 267 -5.63 -19.16 8.46
C SER A 267 -5.60 -20.48 9.27
N SER A 268 -5.74 -21.63 8.63
CA SER A 268 -5.82 -22.96 9.25
C SER A 268 -4.78 -23.99 8.79
N GLY A 269 -3.75 -23.58 8.03
CA GLY A 269 -2.70 -24.46 7.55
C GLY A 269 -1.42 -23.74 7.12
N PRO A 270 -0.35 -24.49 6.79
CA PRO A 270 0.88 -23.89 6.29
C PRO A 270 0.61 -23.17 4.97
N ALA A 271 1.20 -21.99 4.81
CA ALA A 271 1.14 -21.24 3.56
C ALA A 271 1.58 -22.13 2.39
N ARG A 272 0.68 -22.32 1.42
CA ARG A 272 1.02 -23.00 0.17
C ARG A 272 1.46 -21.97 -0.84
N LYS A 273 2.73 -21.97 -1.20
CA LYS A 273 3.26 -21.14 -2.25
C LYS A 273 3.43 -21.95 -3.53
N VAL A 274 3.11 -21.36 -4.66
CA VAL A 274 3.46 -21.94 -5.97
C VAL A 274 4.99 -21.84 -6.20
N PRO A 275 5.59 -22.61 -7.11
CA PRO A 275 6.97 -22.38 -7.54
C PRO A 275 7.21 -20.93 -7.99
N LEU A 276 8.41 -20.41 -7.76
CA LEU A 276 8.76 -19.02 -8.09
C LEU A 276 8.51 -18.69 -9.57
N GLU A 277 8.82 -19.63 -10.46
CA GLU A 277 8.59 -19.48 -11.91
C GLU A 277 7.10 -19.24 -12.21
N ILE A 278 6.22 -19.99 -11.55
CA ILE A 278 4.76 -19.82 -11.71
C ILE A 278 4.31 -18.46 -11.15
N LYS A 279 4.85 -18.05 -9.98
CA LYS A 279 4.52 -16.71 -9.42
C LYS A 279 4.94 -15.60 -10.39
N ARG A 280 6.11 -15.71 -11.04
CA ARG A 280 6.57 -14.75 -12.06
C ARG A 280 5.64 -14.71 -13.29
N GLU A 281 5.15 -15.86 -13.76
CA GLU A 281 4.15 -15.90 -14.85
C GLU A 281 2.84 -15.23 -14.45
N CYS A 282 2.40 -15.42 -13.19
CA CYS A 282 1.22 -14.75 -12.65
C CYS A 282 1.39 -13.21 -12.64
N LEU A 283 2.57 -12.72 -12.26
CA LEU A 283 2.88 -11.30 -12.30
C LEU A 283 2.95 -10.77 -13.74
N SER A 284 3.53 -11.55 -14.66
CA SER A 284 3.51 -11.20 -16.09
C SER A 284 2.10 -11.13 -16.65
N PHE A 285 1.21 -12.02 -16.22
CA PHE A 285 -0.21 -11.96 -16.57
C PHE A 285 -0.86 -10.67 -16.04
N ALA A 286 -0.67 -10.34 -14.77
CA ALA A 286 -1.22 -9.14 -14.16
C ALA A 286 -0.72 -7.87 -14.86
N TYR A 287 0.59 -7.79 -15.17
CA TYR A 287 1.15 -6.67 -15.94
C TYR A 287 0.51 -6.53 -17.32
N LYS A 288 0.39 -7.64 -18.07
CA LYS A 288 -0.22 -7.63 -19.41
C LYS A 288 -1.68 -7.23 -19.36
N THR A 289 -2.42 -7.64 -18.33
CA THR A 289 -3.83 -7.28 -18.13
C THR A 289 -3.99 -5.78 -17.90
N ALA A 290 -3.20 -5.20 -16.98
CA ALA A 290 -3.22 -3.75 -16.74
C ALA A 290 -2.76 -2.97 -17.98
N LYS A 291 -1.69 -3.41 -18.63
CA LYS A 291 -1.19 -2.78 -19.86
C LYS A 291 -2.28 -2.75 -20.94
N PHE A 292 -2.91 -3.89 -21.21
CA PHE A 292 -4.00 -3.98 -22.20
C PHE A 292 -5.13 -3.00 -21.87
N LEU A 293 -5.53 -2.95 -20.59
CA LEU A 293 -6.59 -2.06 -20.14
C LEU A 293 -6.20 -0.58 -20.33
N LEU A 294 -5.02 -0.17 -19.87
CA LEU A 294 -4.54 1.21 -20.00
C LEU A 294 -4.31 1.62 -21.46
N ASP A 295 -3.79 0.71 -22.30
CA ASP A 295 -3.65 0.91 -23.75
C ASP A 295 -5.02 1.15 -24.41
N SER A 296 -6.07 0.42 -24.00
CA SER A 296 -7.43 0.56 -24.53
C SER A 296 -8.02 1.96 -24.33
N TYR A 297 -7.55 2.66 -23.30
CA TYR A 297 -7.91 4.06 -23.01
C TYR A 297 -6.87 5.07 -23.48
N GLY A 298 -5.78 4.63 -24.13
CA GLY A 298 -4.71 5.50 -24.64
C GLY A 298 -3.91 6.21 -23.55
N VAL A 299 -3.83 5.62 -22.35
CA VAL A 299 -3.21 6.24 -21.16
C VAL A 299 -2.03 5.44 -20.59
N PHE A 300 -1.64 4.35 -21.22
CA PHE A 300 -0.44 3.61 -20.83
C PHE A 300 0.83 4.40 -21.13
N GLU A 301 1.77 4.36 -20.21
CA GLU A 301 3.13 4.91 -20.32
C GLU A 301 4.14 3.83 -19.91
N GLU A 302 5.28 3.73 -20.61
CA GLU A 302 6.38 2.81 -20.26
C GLU A 302 7.14 3.25 -18.99
#